data_9512a6f4d7419a0e56525c4cfb91c8d4
#
_entry.id   9512a6f4d7419a0e56525c4cfb91c8d4
#
_cell.length_a   1.000
_cell.length_b   1.000
_cell.length_c   1.000
_cell.angle_alpha   90.00
_cell.angle_beta   90.00
_cell.angle_gamma   90.00
#
_symmetry.space_group_name_H-M   'P 1'
#
loop_
_entity.id
_entity.type
_entity.pdbx_description
1 polymer ?
#
loop_
_entity_poly.entity_id
_entity_poly.type
_entity_poly.pdbx_seq_one_letter_code
_entity_poly.pdbx_strand_id
1 'polypeptide(L)'
;MTGAEPAPMCVIGDFAWDVLIRTNSELLRGGDTFGEVMLTPGGSAANVAVWASRAGMSTQFIGKIGRDRFGQLAQEDLEREHVDAHFVETEAHLTGSVAVFVDHTGERSMVSGHGADFYLLPQELPRDVIRGARHMHLTAWSFFIDPPRAAARAAALLAQASGATLSFDPGSFQMIGEMGVSHFLAVTQDLGIDILLPNKEEGGMLTGGLTEPTEIAAALAELYPKALIMLKLDADGALVWEDGRGTHIPAGSNNLVDATGAGDSFAGGFLAHYLDSRDAVAAARFATTISAWVIEHLGARPEPDAKLRAALRRI
;
A
#
# COMPACT_ATOMS: atom_id res chain seq x y z
N MET A 1 11.58 -26.20 -22.72
CA MET A 1 12.33 -25.08 -22.18
C MET A 1 11.58 -24.67 -20.94
N THR A 2 12.04 -25.04 -19.76
CA THR A 2 11.52 -24.53 -18.49
C THR A 2 11.89 -23.04 -18.44
N GLY A 3 10.94 -22.15 -18.77
CA GLY A 3 11.14 -20.72 -18.61
C GLY A 3 11.47 -20.46 -17.13
N ALA A 4 12.55 -19.72 -16.87
CA ALA A 4 12.81 -19.22 -15.52
C ALA A 4 11.58 -18.41 -15.08
N GLU A 5 11.09 -18.65 -13.87
CA GLU A 5 10.03 -17.82 -13.30
C GLU A 5 10.47 -16.35 -13.33
N PRO A 6 9.57 -15.42 -13.68
CA PRO A 6 9.93 -14.01 -13.70
C PRO A 6 10.39 -13.57 -12.29
N ALA A 7 11.40 -12.71 -12.24
CA ALA A 7 11.91 -12.18 -10.97
C ALA A 7 10.77 -11.51 -10.17
N PRO A 8 10.75 -11.61 -8.84
CA PRO A 8 9.65 -11.16 -8.01
C PRO A 8 9.51 -9.63 -7.97
N MET A 9 8.33 -9.16 -7.57
CA MET A 9 8.12 -7.82 -7.05
C MET A 9 8.52 -7.82 -5.56
N CYS A 10 9.28 -6.83 -5.13
CA CYS A 10 9.62 -6.62 -3.72
C CYS A 10 8.85 -5.40 -3.18
N VAL A 11 8.20 -5.55 -2.04
CA VAL A 11 7.52 -4.47 -1.32
C VAL A 11 8.27 -4.21 -0.02
N ILE A 12 8.55 -2.95 0.30
CA ILE A 12 9.19 -2.58 1.57
C ILE A 12 8.31 -1.61 2.34
N GLY A 13 8.11 -1.88 3.63
CA GLY A 13 7.37 -0.95 4.49
C GLY A 13 6.78 -1.61 5.74
N ASP A 14 5.61 -1.10 6.10
CA ASP A 14 4.91 -1.38 7.33
C ASP A 14 4.13 -2.70 7.29
N PHE A 15 4.16 -3.39 8.42
CA PHE A 15 3.18 -4.39 8.83
C PHE A 15 2.67 -4.00 10.21
N ALA A 16 1.36 -3.92 10.37
CA ALA A 16 0.75 -3.67 11.67
C ALA A 16 -0.50 -4.54 11.83
N TRP A 17 -0.86 -4.83 13.07
CA TRP A 17 -2.13 -5.46 13.40
C TRP A 17 -3.16 -4.38 13.71
N ASP A 18 -4.29 -4.42 13.02
CA ASP A 18 -5.43 -3.55 13.30
C ASP A 18 -6.33 -4.23 14.34
N VAL A 19 -6.45 -3.61 15.51
CA VAL A 19 -7.42 -3.99 16.54
C VAL A 19 -8.69 -3.18 16.30
N LEU A 20 -9.60 -3.74 15.52
CA LEU A 20 -10.89 -3.11 15.21
C LEU A 20 -11.82 -3.26 16.41
N ILE A 21 -12.31 -2.14 16.93
CA ILE A 21 -13.20 -2.05 18.07
C ILE A 21 -14.48 -1.33 17.62
N ARG A 22 -15.58 -2.05 17.51
CA ARG A 22 -16.90 -1.49 17.23
C ARG A 22 -17.77 -1.55 18.47
N THR A 23 -18.19 -0.41 18.99
CA THR A 23 -19.03 -0.34 20.17
C THR A 23 -20.52 -0.33 19.82
N ASN A 24 -21.35 -1.03 20.64
CA ASN A 24 -22.80 -1.05 20.48
C ASN A 24 -23.48 0.18 21.08
N SER A 25 -22.75 0.94 21.89
CA SER A 25 -23.22 2.16 22.55
C SER A 25 -22.06 3.12 22.76
N GLU A 26 -22.34 4.35 23.20
CA GLU A 26 -21.33 5.32 23.52
C GLU A 26 -20.36 4.79 24.59
N LEU A 27 -19.05 4.97 24.36
CA LEU A 27 -18.01 4.60 25.30
C LEU A 27 -17.89 5.71 26.38
N LEU A 28 -18.45 5.47 27.54
CA LEU A 28 -18.43 6.40 28.65
C LEU A 28 -17.09 6.37 29.38
N ARG A 29 -16.64 7.54 29.84
CA ARG A 29 -15.41 7.64 30.65
C ARG A 29 -15.52 6.80 31.92
N GLY A 30 -14.63 5.80 32.07
CA GLY A 30 -14.62 4.88 33.22
C GLY A 30 -15.77 3.87 33.22
N GLY A 31 -16.50 3.73 32.11
CA GLY A 31 -17.57 2.75 31.93
C GLY A 31 -17.13 1.58 31.06
N ASP A 32 -17.96 0.54 31.04
CA ASP A 32 -17.85 -0.65 30.20
C ASP A 32 -18.96 -0.65 29.15
N THR A 33 -18.66 -1.16 27.97
CA THR A 33 -19.66 -1.41 26.93
C THR A 33 -19.38 -2.71 26.22
N PHE A 34 -20.41 -3.30 25.64
CA PHE A 34 -20.26 -4.44 24.73
C PHE A 34 -20.06 -3.96 23.30
N GLY A 35 -19.38 -4.79 22.52
CA GLY A 35 -19.10 -4.52 21.11
C GLY A 35 -18.38 -5.68 20.45
N GLU A 36 -17.92 -5.47 19.24
CA GLU A 36 -17.07 -6.39 18.51
C GLU A 36 -15.62 -5.95 18.64
N VAL A 37 -14.72 -6.88 18.89
CA VAL A 37 -13.27 -6.66 18.89
C VAL A 37 -12.65 -7.70 17.98
N MET A 38 -12.00 -7.25 16.92
CA MET A 38 -11.36 -8.14 15.95
C MET A 38 -9.91 -7.74 15.77
N LEU A 39 -9.04 -8.73 15.60
CA LEU A 39 -7.65 -8.54 15.19
C LEU A 39 -7.55 -8.87 13.71
N THR A 40 -7.18 -7.90 12.90
CA THR A 40 -7.02 -8.05 11.45
C THR A 40 -5.61 -7.64 11.01
N PRO A 41 -5.02 -8.33 10.02
CA PRO A 41 -3.74 -7.91 9.49
C PRO A 41 -3.90 -6.63 8.68
N GLY A 42 -2.94 -5.70 8.85
CA GLY A 42 -2.88 -4.39 8.22
C GLY A 42 -1.45 -4.04 7.82
N GLY A 43 -1.21 -2.74 7.67
CA GLY A 43 0.00 -2.17 7.09
C GLY A 43 -0.13 -2.01 5.58
N SER A 44 0.00 -0.78 5.09
CA SER A 44 -0.22 -0.46 3.67
C SER A 44 0.71 -1.26 2.76
N ALA A 45 2.00 -1.32 3.07
CA ALA A 45 2.96 -2.09 2.29
C ALA A 45 2.63 -3.59 2.27
N ALA A 46 2.30 -4.17 3.43
CA ALA A 46 1.93 -5.57 3.52
C ALA A 46 0.60 -5.87 2.79
N ASN A 47 -0.36 -4.94 2.81
CA ASN A 47 -1.61 -5.06 2.04
C ASN A 47 -1.34 -5.11 0.54
N VAL A 48 -0.48 -4.22 0.01
CA VAL A 48 -0.09 -4.24 -1.41
C VAL A 48 0.58 -5.57 -1.78
N ALA A 49 1.49 -6.07 -0.94
CA ALA A 49 2.16 -7.35 -1.18
C ALA A 49 1.18 -8.51 -1.26
N VAL A 50 0.23 -8.59 -0.33
CA VAL A 50 -0.81 -9.63 -0.30
C VAL A 50 -1.71 -9.55 -1.53
N TRP A 51 -2.19 -8.36 -1.90
CA TRP A 51 -3.06 -8.22 -3.06
C TRP A 51 -2.36 -8.52 -4.37
N ALA A 52 -1.08 -8.18 -4.49
CA ALA A 52 -0.27 -8.58 -5.65
C ALA A 52 -0.07 -10.10 -5.72
N SER A 53 0.20 -10.75 -4.58
CA SER A 53 0.31 -12.21 -4.49
C SER A 53 -1.01 -12.91 -4.87
N ARG A 54 -2.14 -12.45 -4.30
CA ARG A 54 -3.49 -12.95 -4.63
C ARG A 54 -3.83 -12.79 -6.12
N ALA A 55 -3.26 -11.76 -6.77
CA ALA A 55 -3.37 -11.51 -8.21
C ALA A 55 -2.36 -12.31 -9.05
N GLY A 56 -1.60 -13.23 -8.45
CA GLY A 56 -0.69 -14.15 -9.15
C GLY A 56 0.75 -13.68 -9.30
N MET A 57 1.11 -12.51 -8.75
CA MET A 57 2.49 -12.00 -8.80
C MET A 57 3.36 -12.71 -7.76
N SER A 58 4.55 -13.18 -8.18
CA SER A 58 5.59 -13.59 -7.23
C SER A 58 6.05 -12.37 -6.42
N THR A 59 5.79 -12.38 -5.12
CA THR A 59 5.91 -11.17 -4.27
C THR A 59 6.76 -11.45 -3.04
N GLN A 60 7.72 -10.56 -2.79
CA GLN A 60 8.54 -10.51 -1.60
C GLN A 60 8.16 -9.28 -0.75
N PHE A 61 8.23 -9.42 0.56
CA PHE A 61 7.98 -8.34 1.49
C PHE A 61 9.17 -8.13 2.42
N ILE A 62 9.59 -6.87 2.63
CA ILE A 62 10.62 -6.48 3.59
C ILE A 62 9.99 -5.55 4.62
N GLY A 63 10.06 -5.91 5.90
CA GLY A 63 9.56 -5.11 7.00
C GLY A 63 10.31 -5.43 8.29
N LYS A 64 9.92 -4.77 9.39
CA LYS A 64 10.50 -5.04 10.71
C LYS A 64 9.41 -5.33 11.73
N ILE A 65 9.61 -6.39 12.51
CA ILE A 65 8.67 -6.87 13.54
C ILE A 65 9.39 -7.07 14.86
N GLY A 66 8.61 -7.09 15.94
CA GLY A 66 9.09 -7.48 17.26
C GLY A 66 9.22 -9.00 17.36
N ARG A 67 10.13 -9.48 18.24
CA ARG A 67 10.17 -10.88 18.68
C ARG A 67 9.08 -11.16 19.70
N ASP A 68 7.84 -10.96 19.30
CA ASP A 68 6.64 -11.13 20.10
C ASP A 68 5.60 -12.02 19.40
N ARG A 69 4.46 -12.26 20.05
CA ARG A 69 3.41 -13.09 19.46
C ARG A 69 2.80 -12.46 18.20
N PHE A 70 2.71 -11.16 18.14
CA PHE A 70 2.19 -10.46 16.97
C PHE A 70 3.15 -10.56 15.77
N GLY A 71 4.48 -10.55 16.01
CA GLY A 71 5.48 -10.82 14.96
C GLY A 71 5.38 -12.25 14.42
N GLN A 72 5.20 -13.25 15.29
CA GLN A 72 4.98 -14.62 14.83
C GLN A 72 3.72 -14.75 13.96
N LEU A 73 2.61 -14.14 14.41
CA LEU A 73 1.37 -14.12 13.63
C LEU A 73 1.53 -13.38 12.29
N ALA A 74 2.36 -12.34 12.23
CA ALA A 74 2.66 -11.62 10.98
C ALA A 74 3.38 -12.52 9.96
N GLN A 75 4.35 -13.31 10.41
CA GLN A 75 5.03 -14.30 9.57
C GLN A 75 4.05 -15.37 9.05
N GLU A 76 3.24 -15.95 9.96
CA GLU A 76 2.22 -16.94 9.63
C GLU A 76 1.18 -16.39 8.64
N ASP A 77 0.82 -15.10 8.77
CA ASP A 77 -0.14 -14.43 7.89
C ASP A 77 0.39 -14.28 6.47
N LEU A 78 1.59 -13.72 6.29
CA LEU A 78 2.19 -13.54 4.98
C LEU A 78 2.56 -14.85 4.29
N GLU A 79 2.97 -15.88 5.05
CA GLU A 79 3.18 -17.23 4.52
C GLU A 79 1.88 -17.82 3.96
N ARG A 80 0.75 -17.71 4.69
CA ARG A 80 -0.57 -18.15 4.23
C ARG A 80 -1.01 -17.42 2.96
N GLU A 81 -0.63 -16.16 2.80
CA GLU A 81 -0.89 -15.34 1.62
C GLU A 81 0.12 -15.54 0.48
N HIS A 82 1.02 -16.53 0.61
CA HIS A 82 2.07 -16.84 -0.37
C HIS A 82 3.00 -15.65 -0.68
N VAL A 83 3.23 -14.77 0.29
CA VAL A 83 4.22 -13.69 0.22
C VAL A 83 5.51 -14.17 0.88
N ASP A 84 6.63 -14.11 0.16
CA ASP A 84 7.96 -14.43 0.68
C ASP A 84 8.45 -13.30 1.60
N ALA A 85 8.21 -13.44 2.90
CA ALA A 85 8.45 -12.40 3.89
C ALA A 85 9.87 -12.43 4.46
N HIS A 86 10.59 -11.33 4.32
CA HIS A 86 11.93 -11.10 4.87
C HIS A 86 11.87 -10.10 6.02
N PHE A 87 11.32 -10.54 7.14
CA PHE A 87 11.24 -9.71 8.33
C PHE A 87 12.58 -9.56 9.06
N VAL A 88 12.90 -8.32 9.39
CA VAL A 88 13.93 -8.00 10.38
C VAL A 88 13.30 -8.07 11.76
N GLU A 89 13.82 -8.90 12.64
CA GLU A 89 13.28 -9.07 13.99
C GLU A 89 14.04 -8.25 15.03
N THR A 90 13.35 -7.73 16.03
CA THR A 90 13.94 -6.99 17.14
C THR A 90 13.32 -7.36 18.49
N GLU A 91 14.15 -7.34 19.55
CA GLU A 91 13.67 -7.44 20.94
C GLU A 91 13.41 -6.06 21.57
N ALA A 92 13.86 -4.98 20.90
CA ALA A 92 13.79 -3.64 21.45
C ALA A 92 12.40 -2.98 21.27
N HIS A 93 11.63 -3.42 20.29
CA HIS A 93 10.33 -2.84 19.93
C HIS A 93 9.32 -3.93 19.64
N LEU A 94 8.07 -3.71 20.04
CA LEU A 94 6.96 -4.61 19.74
C LEU A 94 6.56 -4.48 18.27
N THR A 95 5.92 -5.50 17.73
CA THR A 95 5.28 -5.45 16.41
C THR A 95 4.22 -4.37 16.38
N GLY A 96 4.12 -3.64 15.25
CA GLY A 96 3.18 -2.55 15.05
C GLY A 96 1.74 -2.96 15.27
N SER A 97 0.97 -2.11 15.91
CA SER A 97 -0.48 -2.28 16.08
C SER A 97 -1.20 -0.94 16.04
N VAL A 98 -2.42 -0.95 15.51
CA VAL A 98 -3.31 0.20 15.41
C VAL A 98 -4.63 -0.15 16.08
N ALA A 99 -5.07 0.64 17.05
CA ALA A 99 -6.43 0.54 17.58
C ALA A 99 -7.36 1.37 16.70
N VAL A 100 -8.36 0.74 16.10
CA VAL A 100 -9.35 1.36 15.23
C VAL A 100 -10.70 1.33 15.95
N PHE A 101 -11.13 2.47 16.44
CA PHE A 101 -12.43 2.63 17.08
C PHE A 101 -13.48 3.03 16.04
N VAL A 102 -14.56 2.27 15.97
CA VAL A 102 -15.75 2.60 15.19
C VAL A 102 -16.89 2.79 16.17
N ASP A 103 -17.39 4.01 16.28
CA ASP A 103 -18.50 4.30 17.20
C ASP A 103 -19.85 3.82 16.65
N HIS A 104 -20.90 3.97 17.46
CA HIS A 104 -22.26 3.56 17.12
C HIS A 104 -22.86 4.35 15.93
N THR A 105 -22.21 5.44 15.48
CA THR A 105 -22.60 6.21 14.30
C THR A 105 -21.81 5.79 13.05
N GLY A 106 -20.78 4.94 13.21
CA GLY A 106 -19.88 4.52 12.15
C GLY A 106 -18.67 5.42 11.96
N GLU A 107 -18.49 6.46 12.81
CA GLU A 107 -17.33 7.35 12.79
C GLU A 107 -16.08 6.61 13.29
N ARG A 108 -14.95 6.85 12.62
CA ARG A 108 -13.69 6.18 12.94
C ARG A 108 -12.70 7.09 13.64
N SER A 109 -12.05 6.55 14.65
CA SER A 109 -10.88 7.14 15.29
C SER A 109 -9.77 6.10 15.40
N MET A 110 -8.53 6.50 15.13
CA MET A 110 -7.39 5.58 15.14
C MET A 110 -6.31 6.05 16.11
N VAL A 111 -5.68 5.08 16.78
CA VAL A 111 -4.46 5.29 17.55
C VAL A 111 -3.42 4.32 17.02
N SER A 112 -2.42 4.84 16.30
CA SER A 112 -1.31 4.06 15.79
C SER A 112 -0.20 3.97 16.84
N GLY A 113 0.16 2.76 17.23
CA GLY A 113 1.35 2.50 18.03
C GLY A 113 2.59 2.53 17.13
N HIS A 114 3.68 3.18 17.61
CA HIS A 114 4.97 3.09 16.93
C HIS A 114 5.56 1.70 17.17
N GLY A 115 5.42 0.81 16.19
CA GLY A 115 5.95 -0.53 16.24
C GLY A 115 7.39 -0.65 15.73
N ALA A 116 7.88 -1.89 15.63
CA ALA A 116 9.22 -2.19 15.15
C ALA A 116 9.50 -1.65 13.73
N ASP A 117 8.46 -1.57 12.89
CA ASP A 117 8.51 -1.01 11.53
C ASP A 117 9.05 0.43 11.48
N PHE A 118 8.80 1.23 12.52
CA PHE A 118 9.35 2.58 12.68
C PHE A 118 10.86 2.63 12.98
N TYR A 119 11.52 1.49 13.10
CA TYR A 119 12.93 1.36 13.47
C TYR A 119 13.73 0.49 12.48
N LEU A 120 13.26 0.30 11.25
CA LEU A 120 14.02 -0.39 10.20
C LEU A 120 15.21 0.47 9.77
N LEU A 121 16.42 -0.11 9.83
CA LEU A 121 17.67 0.57 9.53
C LEU A 121 18.24 0.15 8.17
N PRO A 122 18.95 1.02 7.44
CA PRO A 122 19.56 0.68 6.14
C PRO A 122 20.51 -0.52 6.16
N GLN A 123 21.23 -0.73 7.27
CA GLN A 123 22.17 -1.83 7.43
C GLN A 123 21.50 -3.19 7.69
N GLU A 124 20.21 -3.21 8.04
CA GLU A 124 19.42 -4.41 8.29
C GLU A 124 18.79 -4.97 7.00
N LEU A 125 18.85 -4.23 5.90
CA LEU A 125 18.19 -4.60 4.64
C LEU A 125 18.75 -5.91 4.05
N PRO A 126 17.89 -6.85 3.63
CA PRO A 126 18.28 -8.08 2.95
C PRO A 126 18.70 -7.77 1.50
N ARG A 127 19.97 -7.35 1.32
CA ARG A 127 20.47 -6.77 0.07
C ARG A 127 20.33 -7.71 -1.14
N ASP A 128 20.47 -9.01 -0.96
CA ASP A 128 20.38 -9.97 -2.06
C ASP A 128 18.93 -10.18 -2.53
N VAL A 129 17.97 -10.11 -1.61
CA VAL A 129 16.54 -10.09 -1.93
C VAL A 129 16.22 -8.87 -2.80
N ILE A 130 16.67 -7.69 -2.37
CA ILE A 130 16.46 -6.43 -3.11
C ILE A 130 17.08 -6.49 -4.51
N ARG A 131 18.30 -7.04 -4.64
CA ARG A 131 18.98 -7.19 -5.94
C ARG A 131 18.29 -8.16 -6.88
N GLY A 132 17.58 -9.14 -6.35
CA GLY A 132 16.83 -10.14 -7.12
C GLY A 132 15.48 -9.65 -7.64
N ALA A 133 14.97 -8.52 -7.18
CA ALA A 133 13.68 -8.01 -7.57
C ALA A 133 13.71 -7.35 -8.97
N ARG A 134 12.66 -7.57 -9.77
CA ARG A 134 12.45 -6.84 -11.05
C ARG A 134 11.73 -5.49 -10.85
N HIS A 135 11.06 -5.34 -9.72
CA HIS A 135 10.31 -4.15 -9.35
C HIS A 135 10.30 -3.98 -7.83
N MET A 136 10.36 -2.75 -7.34
CA MET A 136 10.20 -2.43 -5.93
C MET A 136 9.05 -1.46 -5.74
N HIS A 137 8.13 -1.81 -4.85
CA HIS A 137 7.06 -0.93 -4.40
C HIS A 137 7.40 -0.31 -3.05
N LEU A 138 7.14 0.98 -2.94
CA LEU A 138 7.37 1.80 -1.76
C LEU A 138 6.08 2.48 -1.35
N THR A 139 5.79 2.51 -0.05
CA THR A 139 4.70 3.30 0.52
C THR A 139 5.26 4.47 1.33
N ALA A 140 4.55 5.60 1.33
CA ALA A 140 5.01 6.79 2.04
C ALA A 140 5.06 6.63 3.56
N TRP A 141 4.42 5.61 4.14
CA TRP A 141 4.54 5.30 5.56
C TRP A 141 5.99 5.12 5.99
N SER A 142 6.85 4.57 5.12
CA SER A 142 8.30 4.50 5.36
C SER A 142 9.03 5.84 5.18
N PHE A 143 8.37 6.91 4.68
CA PHE A 143 9.02 8.18 4.36
C PHE A 143 8.75 9.31 5.36
N PHE A 144 7.76 9.17 6.21
CA PHE A 144 7.37 10.26 7.12
C PHE A 144 8.36 10.50 8.25
N ILE A 145 9.10 9.47 8.67
CA ILE A 145 10.13 9.60 9.72
C ILE A 145 11.40 8.83 9.40
N ASP A 146 12.50 9.15 10.08
CA ASP A 146 13.71 8.32 10.14
C ASP A 146 13.67 7.39 11.37
N PRO A 147 14.28 6.19 11.31
CA PRO A 147 15.17 5.68 10.27
C PRO A 147 14.49 4.98 9.07
N PRO A 148 13.18 4.64 9.03
CA PRO A 148 12.59 3.90 7.91
C PRO A 148 12.76 4.62 6.56
N ARG A 149 12.71 5.95 6.53
CA ARG A 149 12.97 6.73 5.32
C ARG A 149 14.35 6.45 4.74
N ALA A 150 15.37 6.46 5.58
CA ALA A 150 16.74 6.15 5.15
C ALA A 150 16.83 4.70 4.63
N ALA A 151 16.15 3.74 5.27
CA ALA A 151 16.11 2.36 4.82
C ALA A 151 15.37 2.20 3.47
N ALA A 152 14.18 2.79 3.33
CA ALA A 152 13.41 2.73 2.08
C ALA A 152 14.16 3.37 0.91
N ARG A 153 14.80 4.52 1.12
CA ARG A 153 15.66 5.17 0.10
C ARG A 153 16.87 4.31 -0.28
N ALA A 154 17.54 3.70 0.71
CA ALA A 154 18.66 2.80 0.44
C ALA A 154 18.24 1.55 -0.33
N ALA A 155 17.06 0.99 -0.01
CA ALA A 155 16.48 -0.12 -0.75
C ALA A 155 16.14 0.26 -2.19
N ALA A 156 15.50 1.41 -2.41
CA ALA A 156 15.16 1.93 -3.72
C ALA A 156 16.42 2.10 -4.62
N LEU A 157 17.45 2.75 -4.09
CA LEU A 157 18.71 2.95 -4.83
C LEU A 157 19.40 1.62 -5.17
N LEU A 158 19.37 0.64 -4.25
CA LEU A 158 19.95 -0.68 -4.48
C LEU A 158 19.16 -1.46 -5.55
N ALA A 159 17.83 -1.41 -5.51
CA ALA A 159 16.96 -2.04 -6.49
C ALA A 159 17.21 -1.45 -7.89
N GLN A 160 17.22 -0.14 -8.03
CA GLN A 160 17.50 0.54 -9.30
C GLN A 160 18.90 0.22 -9.84
N ALA A 161 19.92 0.19 -8.99
CA ALA A 161 21.28 -0.19 -9.38
C ALA A 161 21.36 -1.63 -9.90
N SER A 162 20.36 -2.46 -9.58
CA SER A 162 20.22 -3.84 -10.05
C SER A 162 19.25 -3.98 -11.25
N GLY A 163 18.73 -2.86 -11.77
CA GLY A 163 17.84 -2.82 -12.94
C GLY A 163 16.34 -2.92 -12.63
N ALA A 164 15.94 -2.88 -11.36
CA ALA A 164 14.53 -2.87 -10.98
C ALA A 164 13.88 -1.50 -11.27
N THR A 165 12.60 -1.51 -11.63
CA THR A 165 11.75 -0.31 -11.67
C THR A 165 11.16 -0.03 -10.29
N LEU A 166 10.70 1.22 -10.06
CA LEU A 166 10.11 1.64 -8.79
C LEU A 166 8.66 2.09 -8.94
N SER A 167 7.81 1.70 -8.00
CA SER A 167 6.51 2.34 -7.78
C SER A 167 6.42 2.96 -6.39
N PHE A 168 5.60 4.01 -6.28
CA PHE A 168 5.44 4.75 -5.04
C PHE A 168 3.97 5.13 -4.81
N ASP A 169 3.47 4.84 -3.62
CA ASP A 169 2.16 5.30 -3.13
C ASP A 169 2.37 6.38 -2.06
N PRO A 170 1.86 7.61 -2.25
CA PRO A 170 2.03 8.72 -1.29
C PRO A 170 1.32 8.51 0.06
N GLY A 171 0.36 7.61 0.13
CA GLY A 171 -0.18 7.00 1.34
C GLY A 171 -1.15 7.83 2.15
N SER A 172 -0.82 9.07 2.55
CA SER A 172 -1.66 9.87 3.45
C SER A 172 -1.49 11.36 3.24
N PHE A 173 -2.54 12.02 2.74
CA PHE A 173 -2.54 13.48 2.58
C PHE A 173 -2.30 14.21 3.91
N GLN A 174 -2.84 13.71 5.03
CA GLN A 174 -2.63 14.30 6.35
C GLN A 174 -1.14 14.27 6.73
N MET A 175 -0.48 13.13 6.60
CA MET A 175 0.93 12.98 6.95
C MET A 175 1.84 13.78 6.01
N ILE A 176 1.50 13.89 4.72
CA ILE A 176 2.17 14.80 3.78
C ILE A 176 2.06 16.25 4.26
N GLY A 177 0.86 16.66 4.71
CA GLY A 177 0.63 17.99 5.27
C GLY A 177 1.44 18.25 6.54
N GLU A 178 1.48 17.31 7.47
CA GLU A 178 2.25 17.40 8.73
C GLU A 178 3.77 17.45 8.47
N MET A 179 4.27 16.67 7.53
CA MET A 179 5.67 16.68 7.09
C MET A 179 6.03 17.97 6.32
N GLY A 180 5.06 18.55 5.65
CA GLY A 180 5.18 19.66 4.71
C GLY A 180 5.49 19.19 3.28
N VAL A 181 4.66 19.62 2.32
CA VAL A 181 4.73 19.21 0.90
C VAL A 181 6.13 19.39 0.31
N SER A 182 6.77 20.53 0.57
CA SER A 182 8.12 20.81 0.03
C SER A 182 9.16 19.81 0.54
N HIS A 183 9.06 19.41 1.82
CA HIS A 183 9.97 18.43 2.38
C HIS A 183 9.69 17.03 1.84
N PHE A 184 8.41 16.66 1.71
CA PHE A 184 8.00 15.38 1.10
C PHE A 184 8.52 15.25 -0.33
N LEU A 185 8.33 16.27 -1.17
CA LEU A 185 8.85 16.30 -2.54
C LEU A 185 10.39 16.20 -2.57
N ALA A 186 11.09 16.92 -1.68
CA ALA A 186 12.55 16.88 -1.61
C ALA A 186 13.12 15.48 -1.30
N VAL A 187 12.37 14.61 -0.63
CA VAL A 187 12.83 13.24 -0.29
C VAL A 187 12.30 12.16 -1.23
N THR A 188 11.41 12.49 -2.17
CA THR A 188 10.80 11.51 -3.08
C THR A 188 11.10 11.74 -4.54
N GLN A 189 11.28 13.00 -5.01
CA GLN A 189 11.46 13.31 -6.43
C GLN A 189 12.76 12.75 -7.03
N ASP A 190 13.83 12.66 -6.23
CA ASP A 190 15.13 12.14 -6.68
C ASP A 190 15.20 10.60 -6.74
N LEU A 191 14.14 9.89 -6.32
CA LEU A 191 14.09 8.43 -6.37
C LEU A 191 13.93 7.87 -7.79
N GLY A 192 13.57 8.69 -8.77
CA GLY A 192 13.38 8.20 -10.15
C GLY A 192 12.24 7.20 -10.27
N ILE A 193 11.10 7.50 -9.65
CA ILE A 193 9.88 6.68 -9.62
C ILE A 193 9.36 6.47 -11.05
N ASP A 194 9.06 5.20 -11.40
CA ASP A 194 8.52 4.81 -12.71
C ASP A 194 6.98 4.73 -12.71
N ILE A 195 6.35 4.51 -11.54
CA ILE A 195 4.89 4.46 -11.39
C ILE A 195 4.51 5.18 -10.09
N LEU A 196 3.63 6.17 -10.17
CA LEU A 196 3.12 6.91 -9.02
C LEU A 196 1.62 6.62 -8.86
N LEU A 197 1.19 6.24 -7.64
CA LEU A 197 -0.18 5.78 -7.36
C LEU A 197 -0.89 6.66 -6.30
N PRO A 198 -1.02 7.97 -6.48
CA PRO A 198 -1.70 8.83 -5.52
C PRO A 198 -3.22 8.65 -5.57
N ASN A 199 -3.91 9.05 -4.50
CA ASN A 199 -5.31 9.39 -4.57
C ASN A 199 -5.48 10.88 -4.94
N LYS A 200 -6.74 11.32 -5.12
CA LYS A 200 -7.08 12.69 -5.55
C LYS A 200 -6.63 13.73 -4.51
N GLU A 201 -6.80 13.47 -3.22
CA GLU A 201 -6.41 14.38 -2.13
C GLU A 201 -4.90 14.53 -2.05
N GLU A 202 -4.17 13.42 -2.12
CA GLU A 202 -2.71 13.40 -2.12
C GLU A 202 -2.16 14.13 -3.36
N GLY A 203 -2.71 13.80 -4.53
CA GLY A 203 -2.33 14.46 -5.77
C GLY A 203 -2.61 15.96 -5.75
N GLY A 204 -3.78 16.36 -5.29
CA GLY A 204 -4.15 17.76 -5.13
C GLY A 204 -3.21 18.50 -4.17
N MET A 205 -2.87 17.90 -3.04
CA MET A 205 -1.93 18.49 -2.08
C MET A 205 -0.52 18.66 -2.67
N LEU A 206 0.00 17.63 -3.34
CA LEU A 206 1.32 17.68 -3.96
C LEU A 206 1.43 18.70 -5.10
N THR A 207 0.32 19.02 -5.75
CA THR A 207 0.25 19.96 -6.89
C THR A 207 -0.21 21.37 -6.50
N GLY A 208 -0.20 21.69 -5.20
CA GLY A 208 -0.53 23.06 -4.75
C GLY A 208 -2.02 23.35 -4.67
N GLY A 209 -2.86 22.34 -4.51
CA GLY A 209 -4.31 22.45 -4.30
C GLY A 209 -5.15 22.34 -5.58
N LEU A 210 -4.61 21.74 -6.65
CA LEU A 210 -5.41 21.40 -7.83
C LEU A 210 -6.52 20.42 -7.48
N THR A 211 -7.67 20.54 -8.14
CA THR A 211 -8.86 19.71 -7.87
C THR A 211 -9.33 18.89 -9.07
N GLU A 212 -8.99 19.34 -10.28
CA GLU A 212 -9.38 18.64 -11.50
C GLU A 212 -8.41 17.47 -11.79
N PRO A 213 -8.90 16.23 -11.92
CA PRO A 213 -8.05 15.05 -12.06
C PRO A 213 -7.01 15.13 -13.18
N THR A 214 -7.35 15.68 -14.33
CA THR A 214 -6.43 15.82 -15.45
C THR A 214 -5.34 16.84 -15.20
N GLU A 215 -5.65 17.95 -14.50
CA GLU A 215 -4.67 18.96 -14.09
C GLU A 215 -3.73 18.41 -13.01
N ILE A 216 -4.27 17.69 -12.03
CA ILE A 216 -3.49 16.99 -11.00
C ILE A 216 -2.50 16.03 -11.67
N ALA A 217 -2.99 15.17 -12.55
CA ALA A 217 -2.15 14.14 -13.18
C ALA A 217 -1.05 14.77 -14.08
N ALA A 218 -1.38 15.83 -14.83
CA ALA A 218 -0.40 16.58 -15.63
C ALA A 218 0.68 17.21 -14.76
N ALA A 219 0.30 17.88 -13.66
CA ALA A 219 1.26 18.50 -12.73
C ALA A 219 2.12 17.46 -12.00
N LEU A 220 1.55 16.32 -11.62
CA LEU A 220 2.33 15.20 -11.05
C LEU A 220 3.34 14.63 -12.05
N ALA A 221 3.01 14.56 -13.34
CA ALA A 221 3.93 14.12 -14.38
C ALA A 221 5.09 15.12 -14.59
N GLU A 222 4.88 16.42 -14.31
CA GLU A 222 5.99 17.40 -14.26
C GLU A 222 6.87 17.21 -13.03
N LEU A 223 6.28 16.90 -11.85
CA LEU A 223 7.02 16.66 -10.63
C LEU A 223 7.80 15.33 -10.66
N TYR A 224 7.29 14.32 -11.36
CA TYR A 224 7.86 12.97 -11.49
C TYR A 224 7.95 12.58 -12.99
N PRO A 225 8.90 13.12 -13.75
CA PRO A 225 8.89 13.08 -15.23
C PRO A 225 9.01 11.69 -15.87
N LYS A 226 9.40 10.67 -15.08
CA LYS A 226 9.49 9.28 -15.55
C LYS A 226 8.24 8.47 -15.23
N ALA A 227 7.39 8.98 -14.35
CA ALA A 227 6.32 8.21 -13.77
C ALA A 227 5.10 8.11 -14.69
N LEU A 228 4.62 6.89 -14.89
CA LEU A 228 3.22 6.64 -15.18
C LEU A 228 2.41 7.10 -13.96
N ILE A 229 1.45 8.02 -14.14
CA ILE A 229 0.59 8.47 -13.03
C ILE A 229 -0.70 7.67 -13.04
N MET A 230 -0.94 6.98 -11.94
CA MET A 230 -2.15 6.22 -11.70
C MET A 230 -2.96 6.90 -10.60
N LEU A 231 -3.76 7.92 -10.96
CA LEU A 231 -4.51 8.71 -10.01
C LEU A 231 -5.81 8.00 -9.61
N LYS A 232 -5.93 7.62 -8.34
CA LYS A 232 -7.14 7.02 -7.75
C LYS A 232 -8.17 8.12 -7.47
N LEU A 233 -9.43 7.91 -7.87
CA LEU A 233 -10.52 8.90 -7.83
C LEU A 233 -11.71 8.45 -6.97
N ASP A 234 -11.49 7.55 -6.02
CA ASP A 234 -12.51 7.00 -5.13
C ASP A 234 -13.74 6.46 -5.89
N ALA A 235 -14.92 7.04 -5.62
CA ALA A 235 -16.17 6.68 -6.27
C ALA A 235 -16.20 6.96 -7.79
N ASP A 236 -15.30 7.81 -8.29
CA ASP A 236 -15.17 8.12 -9.72
C ASP A 236 -14.21 7.16 -10.45
N GLY A 237 -13.58 6.22 -9.73
CA GLY A 237 -12.70 5.21 -10.30
C GLY A 237 -11.23 5.62 -10.32
N ALA A 238 -10.62 5.74 -11.50
CA ALA A 238 -9.20 6.08 -11.63
C ALA A 238 -8.90 6.81 -12.94
N LEU A 239 -7.78 7.54 -12.99
CA LEU A 239 -7.23 8.18 -14.19
C LEU A 239 -5.82 7.65 -14.46
N VAL A 240 -5.63 6.98 -15.59
CA VAL A 240 -4.31 6.65 -16.14
C VAL A 240 -3.79 7.86 -16.89
N TRP A 241 -2.62 8.39 -16.52
CA TRP A 241 -1.95 9.47 -17.27
C TRP A 241 -0.62 8.95 -17.79
N GLU A 242 -0.55 8.85 -19.12
CA GLU A 242 0.61 8.33 -19.85
C GLU A 242 0.81 9.16 -21.11
N ASP A 243 2.05 9.53 -21.44
CA ASP A 243 2.42 10.29 -22.63
C ASP A 243 1.59 11.58 -22.86
N GLY A 244 1.28 12.30 -21.77
CA GLY A 244 0.51 13.53 -21.82
C GLY A 244 -0.98 13.34 -22.09
N ARG A 245 -1.52 12.14 -21.91
CA ARG A 245 -2.93 11.79 -22.13
C ARG A 245 -3.54 11.13 -20.93
N GLY A 246 -4.74 11.57 -20.55
CA GLY A 246 -5.56 10.97 -19.51
C GLY A 246 -6.57 9.96 -20.06
N THR A 247 -6.63 8.76 -19.49
CA THR A 247 -7.69 7.78 -19.76
C THR A 247 -8.44 7.50 -18.47
N HIS A 248 -9.72 7.85 -18.40
CA HIS A 248 -10.56 7.61 -17.25
C HIS A 248 -11.06 6.16 -17.22
N ILE A 249 -10.96 5.52 -16.06
CA ILE A 249 -11.45 4.18 -15.77
C ILE A 249 -12.58 4.33 -14.74
N PRO A 250 -13.82 4.01 -15.07
CA PRO A 250 -14.94 4.15 -14.12
C PRO A 250 -14.81 3.19 -12.94
N ALA A 251 -15.36 3.56 -11.79
CA ALA A 251 -15.42 2.70 -10.61
C ALA A 251 -16.18 1.40 -10.92
N GLY A 252 -15.76 0.30 -10.29
CA GLY A 252 -16.39 -1.01 -10.45
C GLY A 252 -17.63 -1.21 -9.58
N SER A 253 -17.72 -0.50 -8.45
CA SER A 253 -18.85 -0.51 -7.51
C SER A 253 -18.88 0.79 -6.71
N ASN A 254 -20.09 1.16 -6.25
CA ASN A 254 -20.30 2.28 -5.33
C ASN A 254 -20.95 1.79 -4.01
N ASN A 255 -20.96 0.47 -3.77
CA ASN A 255 -21.55 -0.11 -2.56
C ASN A 255 -20.49 -0.16 -1.45
N LEU A 256 -20.28 0.97 -0.80
CA LEU A 256 -19.25 1.14 0.24
C LEU A 256 -19.72 0.54 1.57
N VAL A 257 -19.01 -0.48 2.04
CA VAL A 257 -19.11 -1.04 3.40
C VAL A 257 -17.91 -0.57 4.24
N ASP A 258 -16.70 -0.67 3.68
CA ASP A 258 -15.45 -0.29 4.34
C ASP A 258 -14.40 0.11 3.30
N ALA A 259 -13.87 1.34 3.38
CA ALA A 259 -12.83 1.83 2.45
C ALA A 259 -11.41 1.36 2.82
N THR A 260 -11.23 0.64 3.93
CA THR A 260 -9.91 0.20 4.39
C THR A 260 -9.26 -0.73 3.35
N GLY A 261 -8.02 -0.41 2.95
CA GLY A 261 -7.26 -1.19 1.98
C GLY A 261 -7.70 -1.06 0.52
N ALA A 262 -8.66 -0.18 0.19
CA ALA A 262 -9.08 0.05 -1.19
C ALA A 262 -7.92 0.51 -2.08
N GLY A 263 -7.12 1.47 -1.60
CA GLY A 263 -5.92 1.97 -2.29
C GLY A 263 -4.85 0.89 -2.43
N ASP A 264 -4.61 0.12 -1.35
CA ASP A 264 -3.59 -0.93 -1.33
C ASP A 264 -3.96 -2.08 -2.29
N SER A 265 -5.23 -2.48 -2.28
CA SER A 265 -5.74 -3.53 -3.17
C SER A 265 -5.74 -3.11 -4.64
N PHE A 266 -6.03 -1.83 -4.90
CA PHE A 266 -5.85 -1.24 -6.21
C PHE A 266 -4.38 -1.29 -6.64
N ALA A 267 -3.46 -0.81 -5.79
CA ALA A 267 -2.02 -0.79 -6.10
C ALA A 267 -1.48 -2.20 -6.35
N GLY A 268 -1.77 -3.18 -5.48
CA GLY A 268 -1.35 -4.56 -5.63
C GLY A 268 -1.88 -5.20 -6.92
N GLY A 269 -3.17 -5.04 -7.21
CA GLY A 269 -3.77 -5.54 -8.44
C GLY A 269 -3.25 -4.86 -9.70
N PHE A 270 -3.07 -3.53 -9.67
CA PHE A 270 -2.49 -2.78 -10.78
C PHE A 270 -1.07 -3.25 -11.10
N LEU A 271 -0.20 -3.31 -10.10
CA LEU A 271 1.18 -3.72 -10.28
C LEU A 271 1.30 -5.16 -10.78
N ALA A 272 0.50 -6.08 -10.22
CA ALA A 272 0.49 -7.48 -10.66
C ALA A 272 0.17 -7.60 -12.16
N HIS A 273 -0.82 -6.87 -12.65
CA HIS A 273 -1.19 -6.93 -14.06
C HIS A 273 -0.23 -6.12 -14.96
N TYR A 274 0.14 -4.91 -14.54
CA TYR A 274 0.93 -3.98 -15.37
C TYR A 274 2.37 -4.46 -15.59
N LEU A 275 3.00 -5.03 -14.57
CA LEU A 275 4.39 -5.48 -14.68
C LEU A 275 4.59 -6.59 -15.70
N ASP A 276 3.54 -7.34 -16.02
CA ASP A 276 3.55 -8.40 -17.03
C ASP A 276 3.01 -7.94 -18.39
N SER A 277 1.87 -7.24 -18.40
CA SER A 277 1.20 -6.82 -19.64
C SER A 277 1.76 -5.58 -20.30
N ARG A 278 2.29 -4.64 -19.48
CA ARG A 278 2.66 -3.28 -19.88
C ARG A 278 1.50 -2.46 -20.47
N ASP A 279 0.25 -2.87 -20.20
CA ASP A 279 -0.97 -2.15 -20.57
C ASP A 279 -1.56 -1.49 -19.32
N ALA A 280 -1.31 -0.19 -19.16
CA ALA A 280 -1.75 0.56 -17.99
C ALA A 280 -3.28 0.66 -17.88
N VAL A 281 -3.97 0.74 -19.01
CA VAL A 281 -5.44 0.83 -19.04
C VAL A 281 -6.07 -0.51 -18.64
N ALA A 282 -5.58 -1.62 -19.17
CA ALA A 282 -6.04 -2.96 -18.79
C ALA A 282 -5.75 -3.25 -17.31
N ALA A 283 -4.55 -2.90 -16.83
CA ALA A 283 -4.16 -3.04 -15.43
C ALA A 283 -5.04 -2.20 -14.49
N ALA A 284 -5.36 -0.95 -14.86
CA ALA A 284 -6.24 -0.10 -14.07
C ALA A 284 -7.68 -0.65 -14.01
N ARG A 285 -8.22 -1.20 -15.10
CA ARG A 285 -9.54 -1.87 -15.09
C ARG A 285 -9.55 -3.08 -14.18
N PHE A 286 -8.49 -3.87 -14.22
CA PHE A 286 -8.33 -5.02 -13.33
C PHE A 286 -8.26 -4.59 -11.86
N ALA A 287 -7.42 -3.61 -11.54
CA ALA A 287 -7.28 -3.04 -10.20
C ALA A 287 -8.60 -2.48 -9.65
N THR A 288 -9.36 -1.75 -10.50
CA THR A 288 -10.68 -1.23 -10.15
C THR A 288 -11.67 -2.36 -9.79
N THR A 289 -11.59 -3.51 -10.48
CA THR A 289 -12.44 -4.67 -10.15
C THR A 289 -12.11 -5.24 -8.76
N ILE A 290 -10.82 -5.28 -8.38
CA ILE A 290 -10.38 -5.75 -7.06
C ILE A 290 -10.81 -4.78 -5.98
N SER A 291 -10.47 -3.50 -6.12
CA SER A 291 -10.79 -2.48 -5.11
C SER A 291 -12.30 -2.31 -4.91
N ALA A 292 -13.08 -2.41 -5.98
CA ALA A 292 -14.55 -2.41 -5.91
C ALA A 292 -15.10 -3.57 -5.09
N TRP A 293 -14.49 -4.76 -5.20
CA TRP A 293 -14.87 -5.89 -4.37
C TRP A 293 -14.43 -5.69 -2.91
N VAL A 294 -13.24 -5.15 -2.68
CA VAL A 294 -12.71 -4.90 -1.33
C VAL A 294 -13.60 -3.96 -0.54
N ILE A 295 -14.03 -2.85 -1.14
CA ILE A 295 -14.89 -1.85 -0.44
C ILE A 295 -16.28 -2.38 -0.05
N GLU A 296 -16.72 -3.49 -0.62
CA GLU A 296 -17.97 -4.18 -0.25
C GLU A 296 -17.81 -5.11 0.97
N HIS A 297 -16.60 -5.19 1.57
CA HIS A 297 -16.26 -6.09 2.67
C HIS A 297 -15.56 -5.34 3.80
N LEU A 298 -15.50 -5.95 4.99
CA LEU A 298 -14.80 -5.37 6.14
C LEU A 298 -13.30 -5.69 6.10
N GLY A 299 -12.46 -4.69 6.42
CA GLY A 299 -11.02 -4.82 6.56
C GLY A 299 -10.25 -4.73 5.25
N ALA A 300 -8.94 -4.58 5.34
CA ALA A 300 -8.05 -4.37 4.19
C ALA A 300 -7.83 -5.63 3.34
N ARG A 301 -7.98 -6.81 3.93
CA ARG A 301 -7.67 -8.12 3.30
C ARG A 301 -8.80 -9.13 3.48
N PRO A 302 -10.07 -8.80 3.09
CA PRO A 302 -11.14 -9.78 3.18
C PRO A 302 -10.81 -11.02 2.35
N GLU A 303 -11.27 -12.19 2.81
CA GLU A 303 -11.05 -13.46 2.10
C GLU A 303 -11.76 -13.46 0.75
N PRO A 304 -11.05 -13.70 -0.37
CA PRO A 304 -11.66 -13.70 -1.70
C PRO A 304 -12.77 -14.74 -1.83
N ASP A 305 -13.94 -14.32 -2.27
CA ASP A 305 -15.03 -15.20 -2.63
C ASP A 305 -14.82 -15.89 -4.00
N ALA A 306 -15.76 -16.72 -4.41
CA ALA A 306 -15.67 -17.43 -5.69
C ALA A 306 -15.67 -16.47 -6.90
N LYS A 307 -16.34 -15.31 -6.79
CA LYS A 307 -16.45 -14.30 -7.85
C LYS A 307 -15.10 -13.60 -8.03
N LEU A 308 -14.49 -13.13 -6.93
CA LEU A 308 -13.17 -12.49 -7.00
C LEU A 308 -12.09 -13.50 -7.42
N ARG A 309 -12.09 -14.71 -6.86
CA ARG A 309 -11.14 -15.76 -7.29
C ARG A 309 -11.22 -16.05 -8.79
N ALA A 310 -12.42 -16.01 -9.37
CA ALA A 310 -12.58 -16.18 -10.82
C ALA A 310 -12.05 -14.97 -11.62
N ALA A 311 -12.16 -13.75 -11.08
CA ALA A 311 -11.59 -12.55 -11.70
C ALA A 311 -10.05 -12.55 -11.66
N LEU A 312 -9.47 -12.94 -10.53
CA LEU A 312 -8.01 -13.04 -10.33
C LEU A 312 -7.33 -14.09 -11.25
N ARG A 313 -8.05 -15.13 -11.67
CA ARG A 313 -7.53 -16.19 -12.56
C ARG A 313 -7.56 -15.87 -14.07
N ARG A 314 -8.05 -14.70 -14.45
CA ARG A 314 -8.20 -14.27 -15.85
C ARG A 314 -6.99 -13.50 -16.39
N ILE A 315 -5.89 -13.49 -15.67
CA ILE A 315 -4.62 -12.88 -16.06
C ILE A 315 -3.76 -13.88 -16.83
#